data_03f73d55026087d1741ae43d35a9a147
#
_entry.id   03f73d55026087d1741ae43d35a9a147
#
_cell.length_a   1.000
_cell.length_b   1.000
_cell.length_c   1.000
_cell.angle_alpha   90.00
_cell.angle_beta   90.00
_cell.angle_gamma   90.00
#
_symmetry.space_group_name_H-M   'P 1'
#
loop_
_entity.id
_entity.type
_entity.pdbx_description
1 polymer ?
#
loop_
_entity_poly.entity_id
_entity_poly.type
_entity_poly.pdbx_seq_one_letter_code
_entity_poly.pdbx_strand_id
1 'polypeptide(L)'
;MRSQTVSASQSNRIVAGLPFVESLARRMASTMPNTIDIGDLVQDGVLGLIDAANRFDEARGIKFETFAERRVRGAMIDALRKDA
;
A
#
# COMPACT_ATOMS: atom_id res chain seq x y z
N MET A 1 28.17 -5.92 -3.83
CA MET A 1 27.20 -5.14 -3.31
C MET A 1 25.94 -5.87 -2.99
N ARG A 2 25.31 -5.48 -1.96
CA ARG A 2 24.22 -6.19 -1.56
C ARG A 2 23.00 -5.55 -2.05
N SER A 3 22.29 -6.16 -2.83
CA SER A 3 21.11 -5.55 -3.35
C SER A 3 19.96 -5.74 -2.39
N GLN A 4 18.98 -4.90 -2.53
CA GLN A 4 17.81 -5.00 -1.76
C GLN A 4 16.88 -5.94 -2.41
N THR A 5 17.10 -7.19 -2.34
CA THR A 5 16.24 -8.13 -3.01
C THR A 5 15.06 -8.48 -2.15
N VAL A 6 13.89 -8.48 -2.73
CA VAL A 6 12.67 -8.89 -2.10
C VAL A 6 12.57 -10.41 -2.28
N SER A 7 12.21 -11.14 -1.22
CA SER A 7 12.06 -12.57 -1.32
C SER A 7 10.88 -12.93 -2.23
N ALA A 8 10.83 -14.17 -2.69
CA ALA A 8 9.75 -14.60 -3.55
C ALA A 8 8.39 -14.43 -2.88
N SER A 9 8.29 -14.75 -1.59
CA SER A 9 7.02 -14.59 -0.90
C SER A 9 6.64 -13.13 -0.75
N GLN A 10 7.61 -12.25 -0.54
CA GLN A 10 7.34 -10.81 -0.47
C GLN A 10 6.88 -10.29 -1.83
N SER A 11 7.54 -10.71 -2.92
CA SER A 11 7.11 -10.33 -4.26
C SER A 11 5.70 -10.77 -4.55
N ASN A 12 5.36 -12.00 -4.17
CA ASN A 12 4.02 -12.52 -4.40
C ASN A 12 2.98 -11.73 -3.63
N ARG A 13 3.30 -11.33 -2.41
CA ARG A 13 2.38 -10.53 -1.61
C ARG A 13 2.16 -9.16 -2.23
N ILE A 14 3.23 -8.55 -2.74
CA ILE A 14 3.11 -7.24 -3.38
C ILE A 14 2.24 -7.35 -4.61
N VAL A 15 2.53 -8.30 -5.50
CA VAL A 15 1.75 -8.44 -6.72
C VAL A 15 0.29 -8.72 -6.41
N ALA A 16 0.04 -9.61 -5.45
CA ALA A 16 -1.34 -9.96 -5.09
C ALA A 16 -2.09 -8.78 -4.49
N GLY A 17 -1.39 -7.84 -3.89
CA GLY A 17 -2.03 -6.70 -3.25
C GLY A 17 -2.28 -5.51 -4.16
N LEU A 18 -1.72 -5.52 -5.38
CA LEU A 18 -1.87 -4.37 -6.27
C LEU A 18 -3.33 -4.04 -6.62
N PRO A 19 -4.19 -5.02 -6.92
CA PRO A 19 -5.59 -4.69 -7.20
C PRO A 19 -6.28 -4.02 -6.02
N PHE A 20 -5.94 -4.42 -4.81
CA PHE A 20 -6.50 -3.79 -3.62
C PHE A 20 -6.09 -2.32 -3.54
N VAL A 21 -4.81 -2.03 -3.84
CA VAL A 21 -4.31 -0.65 -3.81
C VAL A 21 -5.09 0.22 -4.80
N GLU A 22 -5.26 -0.27 -6.01
CA GLU A 22 -6.00 0.47 -7.02
C GLU A 22 -7.44 0.71 -6.61
N SER A 23 -8.08 -0.32 -6.09
CA SER A 23 -9.46 -0.23 -5.67
C SER A 23 -9.63 0.78 -4.55
N LEU A 24 -8.72 0.76 -3.58
CA LEU A 24 -8.78 1.69 -2.46
C LEU A 24 -8.53 3.11 -2.92
N ALA A 25 -7.58 3.32 -3.82
CA ALA A 25 -7.29 4.66 -4.34
C ALA A 25 -8.51 5.25 -5.01
N ARG A 26 -9.22 4.45 -5.82
CA ARG A 26 -10.42 4.92 -6.49
C ARG A 26 -11.52 5.28 -5.50
N ARG A 27 -11.69 4.45 -4.47
CA ARG A 27 -12.71 4.75 -3.47
C ARG A 27 -12.39 6.01 -2.69
N MET A 28 -11.15 6.19 -2.34
CA MET A 28 -10.75 7.38 -1.60
C MET A 28 -10.90 8.63 -2.46
N ALA A 29 -10.49 8.55 -3.72
CA ALA A 29 -10.60 9.70 -4.61
C ALA A 29 -12.06 10.07 -4.87
N SER A 30 -12.96 9.10 -4.86
CA SER A 30 -14.36 9.36 -5.16
C SER A 30 -15.05 10.19 -4.08
N THR A 31 -14.48 10.24 -2.89
CA THR A 31 -15.06 11.01 -1.79
C THR A 31 -14.35 12.34 -1.57
N MET A 32 -13.45 12.69 -2.47
CA MET A 32 -12.64 13.89 -2.31
C MET A 32 -12.86 14.87 -3.46
N PRO A 33 -12.38 16.12 -3.31
CA PRO A 33 -12.45 17.07 -4.41
C PRO A 33 -11.72 16.57 -5.65
N ASN A 34 -12.04 17.15 -6.77
CA ASN A 34 -11.54 16.69 -8.07
C ASN A 34 -10.06 16.89 -8.30
N THR A 35 -9.34 17.43 -7.34
CA THR A 35 -7.93 17.73 -7.53
C THR A 35 -7.03 16.54 -7.23
N ILE A 36 -7.61 15.41 -6.79
CA ILE A 36 -6.83 14.24 -6.41
C ILE A 36 -6.49 13.42 -7.64
N ASP A 37 -5.19 13.18 -7.84
CA ASP A 37 -4.72 12.31 -8.91
C ASP A 37 -4.69 10.89 -8.40
N ILE A 38 -5.53 10.03 -8.98
CA ILE A 38 -5.62 8.63 -8.56
C ILE A 38 -4.27 7.94 -8.73
N GLY A 39 -3.53 8.27 -9.80
CA GLY A 39 -2.21 7.69 -10.02
C GLY A 39 -1.26 7.97 -8.88
N ASP A 40 -1.31 9.18 -8.34
CA ASP A 40 -0.46 9.53 -7.20
C ASP A 40 -0.86 8.74 -5.96
N LEU A 41 -2.16 8.59 -5.73
CA LEU A 41 -2.62 7.78 -4.61
C LEU A 41 -2.19 6.33 -4.74
N VAL A 42 -2.27 5.79 -5.96
CA VAL A 42 -1.83 4.42 -6.20
C VAL A 42 -0.35 4.28 -5.88
N GLN A 43 0.47 5.22 -6.34
CA GLN A 43 1.90 5.18 -6.03
C GLN A 43 2.15 5.16 -4.53
N ASP A 44 1.48 6.03 -3.80
CA ASP A 44 1.65 6.07 -2.35
C ASP A 44 1.18 4.78 -1.69
N GLY A 45 0.09 4.22 -2.19
CA GLY A 45 -0.42 2.96 -1.68
C GLY A 45 0.53 1.80 -1.96
N VAL A 46 1.17 1.80 -3.14
CA VAL A 46 2.13 0.76 -3.47
C VAL A 46 3.32 0.82 -2.52
N LEU A 47 3.78 2.02 -2.18
CA LEU A 47 4.85 2.15 -1.20
C LEU A 47 4.45 1.57 0.15
N GLY A 48 3.20 1.81 0.56
CA GLY A 48 2.69 1.22 1.79
C GLY A 48 2.61 -0.29 1.71
N LEU A 49 2.25 -0.82 0.55
CA LEU A 49 2.17 -2.26 0.35
C LEU A 49 3.56 -2.91 0.42
N ILE A 50 4.54 -2.27 -0.21
CA ILE A 50 5.92 -2.76 -0.15
C ILE A 50 6.42 -2.76 1.30
N ASP A 51 6.16 -1.68 2.01
CA ASP A 51 6.53 -1.60 3.41
C ASP A 51 5.87 -2.70 4.22
N ALA A 52 4.60 -2.98 3.95
CA ALA A 52 3.89 -4.05 4.65
C ALA A 52 4.53 -5.40 4.37
N ALA A 53 4.88 -5.66 3.11
CA ALA A 53 5.51 -6.93 2.75
C ALA A 53 6.84 -7.12 3.45
N ASN A 54 7.59 -6.02 3.63
CA ASN A 54 8.89 -6.08 4.28
C ASN A 54 8.79 -6.24 5.79
N ARG A 55 7.73 -5.74 6.38
CA ARG A 55 7.58 -5.76 7.84
C ARG A 55 6.69 -6.86 8.37
N PHE A 56 6.02 -7.58 7.48
CA PHE A 56 5.07 -8.58 7.91
C PHE A 56 5.75 -9.72 8.67
N ASP A 57 5.16 -10.09 9.78
CA ASP A 57 5.65 -11.18 10.61
C ASP A 57 4.52 -12.15 10.85
N GLU A 58 4.59 -13.31 10.21
CA GLU A 58 3.54 -14.32 10.30
C GLU A 58 3.33 -14.82 11.71
N ALA A 59 4.38 -14.74 12.54
CA ALA A 59 4.29 -15.22 13.90
C ALA A 59 3.34 -14.39 14.76
N ARG A 60 2.95 -13.21 14.30
CA ARG A 60 2.06 -12.38 15.09
C ARG A 60 0.60 -12.77 14.99
N GLY A 61 0.26 -13.69 14.11
CA GLY A 61 -1.10 -14.22 14.04
C GLY A 61 -2.08 -13.33 13.28
N ILE A 62 -1.60 -12.30 12.61
CA ILE A 62 -2.45 -11.42 11.80
C ILE A 62 -2.29 -11.82 10.36
N LYS A 63 -3.39 -11.81 9.60
CA LYS A 63 -3.30 -12.09 8.17
C LYS A 63 -2.61 -10.93 7.46
N PHE A 64 -1.84 -11.27 6.42
CA PHE A 64 -1.13 -10.25 5.68
C PHE A 64 -2.11 -9.22 5.10
N GLU A 65 -3.24 -9.67 4.59
CA GLU A 65 -4.21 -8.75 3.98
C GLU A 65 -4.66 -7.68 4.96
N THR A 66 -4.89 -8.05 6.20
CA THR A 66 -5.31 -7.10 7.22
C THR A 66 -4.20 -6.12 7.54
N PHE A 67 -2.98 -6.65 7.68
CA PHE A 67 -1.82 -5.82 7.98
C PHE A 67 -1.55 -4.84 6.83
N ALA A 68 -1.61 -5.35 5.59
CA ALA A 68 -1.34 -4.52 4.42
C ALA A 68 -2.39 -3.44 4.23
N GLU A 69 -3.65 -3.77 4.49
CA GLU A 69 -4.72 -2.77 4.34
C GLU A 69 -4.45 -1.55 5.20
N ARG A 70 -4.05 -1.76 6.43
CA ARG A 70 -3.76 -0.65 7.35
C ARG A 70 -2.59 0.18 6.86
N ARG A 71 -1.55 -0.48 6.39
CA ARG A 71 -0.35 0.23 5.93
C ARG A 71 -0.61 1.01 4.65
N VAL A 72 -1.34 0.40 3.73
CA VAL A 72 -1.67 1.05 2.47
C VAL A 72 -2.55 2.27 2.71
N ARG A 73 -3.59 2.09 3.52
CA ARG A 73 -4.50 3.20 3.83
C ARG A 73 -3.77 4.32 4.53
N GLY A 74 -2.91 3.96 5.50
CA GLY A 74 -2.13 4.97 6.20
C GLY A 74 -1.21 5.76 5.29
N ALA A 75 -0.57 5.08 4.34
CA ALA A 75 0.31 5.75 3.39
C ALA A 75 -0.45 6.74 2.52
N MET A 76 -1.64 6.36 2.08
CA MET A 76 -2.46 7.25 1.26
C MET A 76 -2.94 8.46 2.06
N ILE A 77 -3.38 8.23 3.29
CA ILE A 77 -3.84 9.31 4.15
C ILE A 77 -2.71 10.28 4.44
N ASP A 78 -1.52 9.76 4.74
CA ASP A 78 -0.36 10.61 4.99
C ASP A 78 -0.01 11.46 3.78
N ALA A 79 -0.09 10.88 2.59
CA ALA A 79 0.21 11.62 1.36
C ALA A 79 -0.79 12.75 1.17
N LEU A 80 -2.06 12.49 1.44
CA LEU A 80 -3.09 13.52 1.31
C LEU A 80 -2.89 14.65 2.31
N ARG A 81 -2.43 14.33 3.51
CA ARG A 81 -2.17 15.36 4.50
C ARG A 81 -1.03 16.26 4.10
N LYS A 82 -0.02 15.71 3.47
CA LYS A 82 1.14 16.51 3.06
C LYS A 82 0.78 17.50 1.98
N ASP A 83 -0.21 17.16 1.19
CA ASP A 83 -0.62 18.04 0.09
C ASP A 83 -1.63 19.11 0.54
N ALA A 84 -2.08 19.03 1.76
CA ALA A 84 -3.10 19.98 2.24
C ALA A 84 -2.54 21.36 2.56
#